data_587eb888a80ed5b9a507d9b251d42186
#
_entry.id   587eb888a80ed5b9a507d9b251d42186
#
_cell.length_a   1.000
_cell.length_b   1.000
_cell.length_c   1.000
_cell.angle_alpha   90.00
_cell.angle_beta   90.00
_cell.angle_gamma   90.00
#
_symmetry.space_group_name_H-M   'P 1'
#
loop_
_entity.id
_entity.type
_entity.pdbx_description
1 polymer ?
#
loop_
_entity_poly.entity_id
_entity_poly.type
_entity_poly.pdbx_seq_one_letter_code
_entity_poly.pdbx_strand_id
1 'polypeptide(L)'
;DYKIHTFTGPGALCVSNAGNAIGNNQLEYLVVAGAGGGGGQYIGGGGGGGGFRFASPSLAPLTYPAKPLAAPVAITASVTSFPITVGAGGTGNASSGATDSTNGANSVFSTITSAGGGFGKQDQIGNAPPSPNPRSPSSAGNGGSGGGGSSGCGGSYGGGNGNTPPVSPSQGTDGGNGRQNPIGPGFGNVGNYDPGAPGSAAAGGGGAIGEGAVGNGSTGAGGNGGAGGGIPNAFGTSGQSSGGFYYFSGGGGGVGYANPSGQGAGGLGGGGSAVVNSPAVAGTTNTGGGGGGTDSRPGPNAAGAGGSGIVIIRYKFQN
;
A
#
# COMPACT_ATOMS: atom_id res chain seq x y z
N ASP A 1 25.98 10.60 -19.63
CA ASP A 1 24.64 11.14 -19.39
C ASP A 1 23.60 10.04 -19.34
N TYR A 2 22.48 10.30 -18.61
CA TYR A 2 21.34 9.38 -18.51
C TYR A 2 20.07 10.05 -19.02
N LYS A 3 19.22 9.25 -19.66
CA LYS A 3 17.83 9.62 -19.96
C LYS A 3 16.87 8.92 -19.00
N ILE A 4 15.78 9.62 -18.65
CA ILE A 4 14.72 9.11 -17.78
C ILE A 4 13.40 9.24 -18.54
N HIS A 5 12.63 8.15 -18.55
CA HIS A 5 11.26 8.11 -19.05
C HIS A 5 10.32 7.74 -17.90
N THR A 6 9.32 8.56 -17.68
CA THR A 6 8.32 8.36 -16.62
C THR A 6 6.95 8.10 -17.26
N PHE A 7 6.31 7.02 -16.85
CA PHE A 7 4.98 6.61 -17.29
C PHE A 7 4.02 6.61 -16.10
N THR A 8 2.98 7.40 -16.20
CA THR A 8 1.88 7.51 -15.23
C THR A 8 0.58 6.86 -15.75
N GLY A 9 0.66 6.23 -16.90
CA GLY A 9 -0.41 5.48 -17.57
C GLY A 9 0.16 4.47 -18.56
N PRO A 10 -0.68 3.65 -19.22
CA PRO A 10 -0.25 2.68 -20.22
C PRO A 10 0.53 3.36 -21.36
N GLY A 11 1.56 2.66 -21.87
CA GLY A 11 2.41 3.17 -22.95
C GLY A 11 3.40 2.12 -23.45
N ALA A 12 4.42 2.59 -24.13
CA ALA A 12 5.54 1.74 -24.55
C ALA A 12 6.85 2.53 -24.61
N LEU A 13 7.94 1.89 -24.24
CA LEU A 13 9.29 2.38 -24.53
C LEU A 13 9.75 1.75 -25.86
N CYS A 14 9.84 2.57 -26.92
CA CYS A 14 10.34 2.13 -28.22
C CYS A 14 11.86 2.35 -28.29
N VAL A 15 12.63 1.28 -28.40
CA VAL A 15 14.08 1.31 -28.56
C VAL A 15 14.41 1.12 -30.05
N SER A 16 14.88 2.18 -30.70
CA SER A 16 15.31 2.15 -32.12
C SER A 16 16.77 1.75 -32.31
N ASN A 17 17.59 1.92 -31.28
CA ASN A 17 18.99 1.53 -31.26
C ASN A 17 19.35 1.02 -29.85
N ALA A 18 19.82 -0.19 -29.73
CA ALA A 18 20.16 -0.81 -28.43
C ALA A 18 21.46 -0.30 -27.81
N GLY A 19 22.18 0.59 -28.50
CA GLY A 19 23.47 1.09 -28.05
C GLY A 19 24.61 0.11 -28.35
N ASN A 20 25.73 0.25 -27.66
CA ASN A 20 26.91 -0.56 -27.80
C ASN A 20 27.37 -1.14 -26.44
N ALA A 21 28.36 -2.04 -26.46
CA ALA A 21 28.89 -2.70 -25.26
C ALA A 21 29.47 -1.75 -24.22
N ILE A 22 29.90 -0.53 -24.59
CA ILE A 22 30.46 0.48 -23.68
C ILE A 22 29.34 1.08 -22.80
N GLY A 23 28.10 1.14 -23.32
CA GLY A 23 26.92 1.62 -22.61
C GLY A 23 26.23 0.58 -21.73
N ASN A 24 26.70 -0.67 -21.74
CA ASN A 24 26.12 -1.83 -21.06
C ASN A 24 24.73 -2.27 -21.55
N ASN A 25 24.12 -1.59 -22.51
CA ASN A 25 22.79 -1.90 -23.06
C ASN A 25 21.73 -2.23 -21.98
N GLN A 26 21.72 -1.48 -20.87
CA GLN A 26 20.86 -1.78 -19.73
C GLN A 26 19.77 -0.72 -19.54
N LEU A 27 18.55 -1.19 -19.34
CA LEU A 27 17.40 -0.41 -18.91
C LEU A 27 17.21 -0.62 -17.40
N GLU A 28 17.67 0.34 -16.62
CA GLU A 28 17.39 0.40 -15.18
C GLU A 28 15.93 0.83 -14.97
N TYR A 29 15.28 0.32 -13.93
CA TYR A 29 13.85 0.53 -13.76
C TYR A 29 13.41 0.71 -12.32
N LEU A 30 12.32 1.44 -12.16
CA LEU A 30 11.41 1.40 -11.03
C LEU A 30 10.01 1.07 -11.57
N VAL A 31 9.40 0.01 -11.08
CA VAL A 31 8.02 -0.39 -11.40
C VAL A 31 7.23 -0.46 -10.09
N VAL A 32 6.34 0.49 -9.90
CA VAL A 32 5.45 0.56 -8.74
C VAL A 32 4.02 0.29 -9.19
N ALA A 33 3.35 -0.66 -8.55
CA ALA A 33 1.95 -0.99 -8.83
C ALA A 33 0.97 -0.01 -8.18
N GLY A 34 -0.30 -0.09 -8.55
CA GLY A 34 -1.37 0.58 -7.82
C GLY A 34 -1.52 0.01 -6.41
N ALA A 35 -1.85 0.86 -5.46
CA ALA A 35 -2.03 0.48 -4.05
C ALA A 35 -3.45 0.04 -3.74
N GLY A 36 -3.66 -0.64 -2.62
CA GLY A 36 -4.98 -1.01 -2.13
C GLY A 36 -5.76 0.17 -1.54
N GLY A 37 -7.09 0.12 -1.63
CA GLY A 37 -7.97 1.05 -0.95
C GLY A 37 -8.09 0.76 0.55
N GLY A 38 -8.36 1.77 1.37
CA GLY A 38 -8.60 1.64 2.80
C GLY A 38 -9.96 0.99 3.11
N GLY A 39 -10.06 0.36 4.27
CA GLY A 39 -11.29 -0.17 4.85
C GLY A 39 -12.13 0.93 5.50
N GLY A 40 -13.42 0.69 5.62
CA GLY A 40 -14.37 1.64 6.20
C GLY A 40 -15.38 0.98 7.13
N GLN A 41 -16.49 1.65 7.34
CA GLN A 41 -17.63 1.37 8.20
C GLN A 41 -17.38 1.71 9.67
N TYR A 42 -16.81 0.83 10.51
CA TYR A 42 -16.52 1.16 11.90
C TYR A 42 -15.05 1.43 12.14
N ILE A 43 -14.24 0.44 11.96
CA ILE A 43 -12.81 0.49 12.31
C ILE A 43 -12.04 -0.05 11.12
N GLY A 44 -11.82 0.80 10.13
CA GLY A 44 -11.20 0.42 8.87
C GLY A 44 -9.68 0.38 8.93
N GLY A 45 -9.09 -0.70 8.40
CA GLY A 45 -7.65 -0.81 8.18
C GLY A 45 -7.16 0.00 7.00
N GLY A 46 -5.89 0.38 6.99
CA GLY A 46 -5.25 1.05 5.87
C GLY A 46 -4.98 0.11 4.70
N GLY A 47 -5.05 0.60 3.47
CA GLY A 47 -4.64 -0.15 2.26
C GLY A 47 -3.12 -0.37 2.23
N GLY A 48 -2.67 -1.49 1.68
CA GLY A 48 -1.26 -1.77 1.43
C GLY A 48 -0.72 -0.97 0.25
N GLY A 49 0.55 -0.59 0.29
CA GLY A 49 1.26 0.01 -0.84
C GLY A 49 1.32 -0.92 -2.04
N GLY A 50 1.37 -0.38 -3.26
CA GLY A 50 1.62 -1.16 -4.47
C GLY A 50 2.98 -1.86 -4.39
N GLY A 51 3.16 -2.99 -5.04
CA GLY A 51 4.45 -3.66 -5.12
C GLY A 51 5.52 -2.72 -5.67
N PHE A 52 6.73 -2.88 -5.20
CA PHE A 52 7.90 -2.07 -5.55
C PHE A 52 8.99 -2.94 -6.17
N ARG A 53 9.24 -2.81 -7.46
CA ARG A 53 10.28 -3.53 -8.19
C ARG A 53 11.30 -2.54 -8.74
N PHE A 54 12.56 -2.74 -8.36
CA PHE A 54 13.62 -1.76 -8.65
C PHE A 54 14.91 -2.46 -9.07
N ALA A 55 15.57 -1.95 -10.10
CA ALA A 55 16.93 -2.36 -10.46
C ALA A 55 17.72 -1.16 -10.96
N SER A 56 18.87 -0.91 -10.34
CA SER A 56 19.81 0.12 -10.78
C SER A 56 21.25 -0.24 -10.41
N PRO A 57 21.89 -1.12 -11.18
CA PRO A 57 23.28 -1.49 -10.96
C PRO A 57 24.25 -0.30 -10.98
N SER A 58 23.93 0.75 -11.74
CA SER A 58 24.79 1.96 -11.82
C SER A 58 24.79 2.80 -10.55
N LEU A 59 23.85 2.59 -9.63
CA LEU A 59 23.82 3.25 -8.32
C LEU A 59 24.66 2.54 -7.25
N ALA A 60 25.27 1.39 -7.54
CA ALA A 60 26.26 0.80 -6.66
C ALA A 60 27.56 1.64 -6.66
N PRO A 61 28.18 1.92 -5.51
CA PRO A 61 27.94 1.39 -4.16
C PRO A 61 27.04 2.27 -3.26
N LEU A 62 26.26 3.20 -3.78
CA LEU A 62 25.46 4.14 -2.98
C LEU A 62 24.55 3.41 -1.99
N THR A 63 24.35 4.05 -0.84
CA THR A 63 23.39 3.58 0.18
C THR A 63 22.14 4.44 0.12
N TYR A 64 20.97 3.79 0.07
CA TYR A 64 19.65 4.43 0.04
C TYR A 64 18.60 3.48 0.66
N PRO A 65 17.45 3.98 1.16
CA PRO A 65 16.49 3.15 1.91
C PRO A 65 16.00 1.89 1.18
N ALA A 66 15.72 1.99 -0.13
CA ALA A 66 15.25 0.84 -0.92
C ALA A 66 16.37 -0.06 -1.45
N LYS A 67 17.64 0.16 -1.09
CA LYS A 67 18.75 -0.67 -1.59
C LYS A 67 18.58 -2.18 -1.38
N PRO A 68 18.03 -2.67 -0.23
CA PRO A 68 17.79 -4.10 -0.04
C PRO A 68 16.79 -4.71 -1.01
N LEU A 69 15.94 -3.89 -1.65
CA LEU A 69 14.95 -4.31 -2.65
C LEU A 69 15.48 -4.22 -4.09
N ALA A 70 16.71 -3.74 -4.27
CA ALA A 70 17.29 -3.59 -5.61
C ALA A 70 17.65 -4.95 -6.21
N ALA A 71 17.05 -5.27 -7.36
CA ALA A 71 17.46 -6.44 -8.14
C ALA A 71 18.89 -6.25 -8.69
N PRO A 72 19.69 -7.31 -8.75
CA PRO A 72 21.09 -7.20 -9.15
C PRO A 72 21.29 -6.90 -10.64
N VAL A 73 20.28 -7.17 -11.46
CA VAL A 73 20.35 -7.07 -12.92
C VAL A 73 19.22 -6.19 -13.45
N ALA A 74 19.56 -5.27 -14.35
CA ALA A 74 18.62 -4.49 -15.14
C ALA A 74 18.14 -5.30 -16.38
N ILE A 75 17.20 -4.74 -17.14
CA ILE A 75 16.73 -5.35 -18.38
C ILE A 75 17.71 -5.01 -19.51
N THR A 76 18.08 -6.00 -20.31
CA THR A 76 18.89 -5.74 -21.50
C THR A 76 18.05 -5.05 -22.58
N ALA A 77 18.54 -3.92 -23.07
CA ALA A 77 17.93 -3.22 -24.18
C ALA A 77 18.10 -4.03 -25.49
N SER A 78 17.02 -4.12 -26.25
CA SER A 78 17.01 -4.65 -27.61
C SER A 78 16.20 -3.73 -28.51
N VAL A 79 16.42 -3.79 -29.82
CA VAL A 79 15.64 -2.99 -30.79
C VAL A 79 14.23 -3.57 -30.87
N THR A 80 13.34 -3.05 -30.00
CA THR A 80 11.95 -3.50 -29.88
C THR A 80 11.13 -2.45 -29.14
N SER A 81 9.83 -2.68 -29.08
CA SER A 81 8.90 -1.94 -28.24
C SER A 81 8.64 -2.73 -26.95
N PHE A 82 8.91 -2.11 -25.81
CA PHE A 82 8.62 -2.66 -24.47
C PHE A 82 7.28 -2.11 -23.99
N PRO A 83 6.21 -2.92 -23.97
CA PRO A 83 4.91 -2.45 -23.47
C PRO A 83 4.97 -2.14 -21.97
N ILE A 84 4.22 -1.13 -21.56
CA ILE A 84 4.14 -0.66 -20.18
C ILE A 84 2.67 -0.60 -19.77
N THR A 85 2.38 -1.19 -18.62
CA THR A 85 1.10 -1.03 -17.93
C THR A 85 1.35 -0.38 -16.59
N VAL A 86 0.58 0.64 -16.24
CA VAL A 86 0.58 1.29 -14.94
C VAL A 86 -0.71 0.95 -14.21
N GLY A 87 -0.60 0.32 -13.05
CA GLY A 87 -1.73 -0.13 -12.25
C GLY A 87 -2.51 1.02 -11.62
N ALA A 88 -3.82 0.98 -11.74
CA ALA A 88 -4.71 1.87 -11.00
C ALA A 88 -4.74 1.52 -9.51
N GLY A 89 -4.99 2.50 -8.65
CA GLY A 89 -5.27 2.26 -7.24
C GLY A 89 -6.61 1.55 -7.03
N GLY A 90 -6.72 0.78 -5.98
CA GLY A 90 -7.96 0.16 -5.54
C GLY A 90 -8.93 1.18 -4.95
N THR A 91 -10.22 0.87 -5.00
CA THR A 91 -11.26 1.71 -4.39
C THR A 91 -11.24 1.56 -2.87
N GLY A 92 -11.39 2.67 -2.15
CA GLY A 92 -11.72 2.63 -0.73
C GLY A 92 -13.17 2.18 -0.52
N ASN A 93 -13.47 1.67 0.66
CA ASN A 93 -14.84 1.30 1.01
C ASN A 93 -15.76 2.51 0.92
N ALA A 94 -16.90 2.35 0.23
CA ALA A 94 -17.92 3.39 0.17
C ALA A 94 -18.75 3.42 1.46
N SER A 95 -19.16 4.61 1.84
CA SER A 95 -19.90 4.91 3.07
C SER A 95 -21.21 4.14 3.26
N SER A 96 -21.82 3.63 2.20
CA SER A 96 -23.10 2.92 2.22
C SER A 96 -23.00 1.42 2.58
N GLY A 97 -21.80 0.91 2.84
CA GLY A 97 -21.60 -0.51 3.17
C GLY A 97 -21.85 -1.51 2.04
N ALA A 98 -22.17 -1.02 0.86
CA ALA A 98 -22.52 -1.87 -0.27
C ALA A 98 -21.33 -2.38 -1.09
N THR A 99 -20.18 -1.73 -0.98
CA THR A 99 -18.98 -2.09 -1.76
C THR A 99 -17.78 -2.29 -0.84
N ASP A 100 -17.11 -3.43 -1.02
CA ASP A 100 -15.85 -3.71 -0.35
C ASP A 100 -14.73 -2.84 -0.94
N SER A 101 -13.70 -2.55 -0.14
CA SER A 101 -12.44 -2.02 -0.64
C SER A 101 -11.76 -3.05 -1.55
N THR A 102 -10.97 -2.58 -2.50
CA THR A 102 -10.34 -3.45 -3.50
C THR A 102 -8.82 -3.34 -3.49
N ASN A 103 -8.16 -4.40 -3.95
CA ASN A 103 -6.73 -4.36 -4.23
C ASN A 103 -6.44 -3.37 -5.37
N GLY A 104 -5.22 -2.86 -5.39
CA GLY A 104 -4.69 -2.16 -6.55
C GLY A 104 -4.43 -3.09 -7.73
N ALA A 105 -4.24 -2.51 -8.90
CA ALA A 105 -3.88 -3.23 -10.12
C ALA A 105 -2.35 -3.35 -10.29
N ASN A 106 -1.91 -4.37 -11.01
CA ASN A 106 -0.49 -4.60 -11.30
C ASN A 106 0.07 -3.54 -12.25
N SER A 107 1.36 -3.22 -12.09
CA SER A 107 2.17 -2.53 -13.11
C SER A 107 3.13 -3.50 -13.77
N VAL A 108 3.35 -3.31 -15.07
CA VAL A 108 4.22 -4.20 -15.85
C VAL A 108 5.18 -3.39 -16.72
N PHE A 109 6.43 -3.78 -16.72
CA PHE A 109 7.44 -3.34 -17.67
C PHE A 109 8.23 -4.56 -18.16
N SER A 110 8.10 -4.89 -19.43
CA SER A 110 8.73 -6.08 -20.03
C SER A 110 8.34 -7.36 -19.25
N THR A 111 9.30 -8.08 -18.70
CA THR A 111 9.10 -9.28 -17.88
C THR A 111 8.88 -8.98 -16.39
N ILE A 112 8.97 -7.72 -15.99
CA ILE A 112 8.83 -7.30 -14.59
C ILE A 112 7.36 -6.98 -14.31
N THR A 113 6.75 -7.77 -13.45
CA THR A 113 5.43 -7.48 -12.89
C THR A 113 5.58 -7.07 -11.43
N SER A 114 4.98 -5.94 -11.08
CA SER A 114 4.79 -5.47 -9.71
C SER A 114 3.33 -5.67 -9.33
N ALA A 115 3.05 -6.38 -8.25
CA ALA A 115 1.69 -6.73 -7.84
C ALA A 115 0.98 -5.55 -7.17
N GLY A 116 -0.32 -5.40 -7.42
CA GLY A 116 -1.15 -4.42 -6.72
C GLY A 116 -1.11 -4.60 -5.20
N GLY A 117 -1.26 -3.51 -4.45
CA GLY A 117 -1.35 -3.54 -2.99
C GLY A 117 -2.65 -4.13 -2.48
N GLY A 118 -2.64 -4.77 -1.32
CA GLY A 118 -3.81 -5.37 -0.69
C GLY A 118 -4.77 -4.35 -0.09
N PHE A 119 -6.07 -4.59 -0.17
CA PHE A 119 -7.09 -3.74 0.44
C PHE A 119 -7.04 -3.77 1.96
N GLY A 120 -7.36 -2.64 2.61
CA GLY A 120 -7.58 -2.55 4.06
C GLY A 120 -8.88 -3.23 4.47
N LYS A 121 -8.83 -3.98 5.58
CA LYS A 121 -10.01 -4.69 6.11
C LYS A 121 -11.05 -3.68 6.61
N GLN A 122 -12.30 -3.92 6.24
CA GLN A 122 -13.45 -3.23 6.79
C GLN A 122 -14.08 -4.03 7.93
N ASP A 123 -14.68 -3.34 8.89
CA ASP A 123 -15.60 -3.96 9.84
C ASP A 123 -17.04 -3.73 9.38
N GLN A 124 -17.90 -4.72 9.49
CA GLN A 124 -19.31 -4.62 9.05
C GLN A 124 -20.25 -4.52 10.24
N ILE A 125 -21.04 -3.42 10.23
CA ILE A 125 -22.13 -3.23 11.19
C ILE A 125 -23.30 -4.15 10.83
N GLY A 126 -23.94 -4.71 11.83
CA GLY A 126 -25.28 -5.29 11.74
C GLY A 126 -25.34 -6.80 11.66
N ASN A 127 -24.22 -7.46 11.77
CA ASN A 127 -24.19 -8.91 12.00
C ASN A 127 -23.82 -9.19 13.46
N ALA A 128 -24.77 -8.85 14.39
CA ALA A 128 -24.74 -9.52 15.68
C ALA A 128 -24.67 -11.03 15.41
N PRO A 129 -23.76 -11.76 16.08
CA PRO A 129 -23.71 -13.21 15.95
C PRO A 129 -25.10 -13.82 16.20
N PRO A 130 -25.51 -14.86 15.47
CA PRO A 130 -24.63 -15.76 14.75
C PRO A 130 -24.71 -15.62 13.22
N SER A 131 -24.40 -14.49 12.65
CA SER A 131 -24.31 -14.41 11.19
C SER A 131 -22.88 -14.06 10.76
N PRO A 132 -22.04 -15.09 10.49
CA PRO A 132 -20.85 -14.82 9.70
C PRO A 132 -21.32 -14.32 8.34
N ASN A 133 -21.14 -13.00 8.07
CA ASN A 133 -21.39 -12.53 6.73
C ASN A 133 -20.38 -13.19 5.78
N PRO A 134 -20.83 -14.10 4.88
CA PRO A 134 -19.93 -14.81 4.00
C PRO A 134 -19.25 -13.89 2.97
N ARG A 135 -19.58 -12.61 2.95
CA ARG A 135 -19.05 -11.62 2.00
C ARG A 135 -17.77 -10.92 2.43
N SER A 136 -17.37 -10.99 3.71
CA SER A 136 -16.14 -10.35 4.14
C SER A 136 -15.03 -11.35 4.40
N PRO A 137 -13.87 -11.26 3.72
CA PRO A 137 -12.71 -12.08 4.02
C PRO A 137 -12.34 -12.03 5.50
N SER A 138 -11.79 -13.08 6.06
CA SER A 138 -11.33 -13.15 7.46
C SER A 138 -10.12 -12.25 7.75
N SER A 139 -9.46 -11.74 6.71
CA SER A 139 -8.28 -10.87 6.79
C SER A 139 -8.34 -9.76 5.73
N ALA A 140 -7.45 -8.79 5.84
CA ALA A 140 -7.18 -7.82 4.81
C ALA A 140 -6.61 -8.46 3.52
N GLY A 141 -6.57 -7.72 2.44
CA GLY A 141 -6.07 -8.19 1.14
C GLY A 141 -4.57 -8.44 1.14
N ASN A 142 -4.17 -9.56 0.51
CA ASN A 142 -2.77 -9.80 0.17
C ASN A 142 -2.40 -9.02 -1.09
N GLY A 143 -1.13 -8.67 -1.24
CA GLY A 143 -0.69 -7.93 -2.43
C GLY A 143 0.82 -7.72 -2.48
N GLY A 144 1.26 -6.76 -3.29
CA GLY A 144 2.63 -6.29 -3.30
C GLY A 144 3.07 -5.92 -1.90
N SER A 145 2.29 -5.07 -1.22
CA SER A 145 2.26 -4.96 0.24
C SER A 145 0.86 -5.30 0.74
N GLY A 146 0.75 -5.89 1.91
CA GLY A 146 -0.52 -6.34 2.49
C GLY A 146 -1.35 -5.20 3.09
N GLY A 147 -2.68 -5.30 3.05
CA GLY A 147 -3.57 -4.35 3.71
C GLY A 147 -3.59 -4.53 5.24
N GLY A 148 -3.94 -3.48 5.98
CA GLY A 148 -4.09 -3.51 7.43
C GLY A 148 -5.38 -4.18 7.89
N GLY A 149 -5.29 -4.95 8.96
CA GLY A 149 -6.43 -5.61 9.60
C GLY A 149 -7.34 -4.62 10.32
N SER A 150 -8.59 -5.02 10.57
CA SER A 150 -9.56 -4.27 11.39
C SER A 150 -9.79 -4.93 12.74
N SER A 151 -10.53 -4.24 13.62
CA SER A 151 -11.05 -4.82 14.84
C SER A 151 -12.50 -4.37 15.02
N GLY A 152 -13.39 -5.24 15.46
CA GLY A 152 -14.81 -4.87 15.59
C GLY A 152 -15.66 -6.02 16.12
N CYS A 153 -16.99 -5.97 15.90
CA CYS A 153 -18.02 -6.79 16.51
C CYS A 153 -17.82 -8.32 16.51
N GLY A 154 -16.79 -8.86 15.94
CA GLY A 154 -16.50 -10.31 15.91
C GLY A 154 -15.08 -10.69 16.32
N GLY A 155 -14.21 -9.74 16.63
CA GLY A 155 -12.84 -10.04 16.99
C GLY A 155 -11.79 -9.13 16.36
N SER A 156 -10.55 -9.57 16.42
CA SER A 156 -9.40 -8.98 15.73
C SER A 156 -9.20 -9.67 14.39
N TYR A 157 -9.04 -8.89 13.33
CA TYR A 157 -8.80 -9.41 11.98
C TYR A 157 -7.35 -9.19 11.55
N GLY A 158 -6.80 -10.21 10.92
CA GLY A 158 -5.43 -10.20 10.46
C GLY A 158 -5.16 -9.19 9.34
N GLY A 159 -3.93 -8.69 9.29
CA GLY A 159 -3.41 -8.00 8.12
C GLY A 159 -3.23 -8.96 6.95
N GLY A 160 -3.12 -8.41 5.76
CA GLY A 160 -2.79 -9.14 4.54
C GLY A 160 -1.29 -9.40 4.43
N ASN A 161 -0.93 -10.46 3.71
CA ASN A 161 0.47 -10.76 3.41
C ASN A 161 0.99 -9.86 2.29
N GLY A 162 2.19 -9.34 2.49
CA GLY A 162 2.98 -8.68 1.45
C GLY A 162 3.72 -9.68 0.56
N ASN A 163 4.46 -9.16 -0.40
CA ASN A 163 5.22 -9.96 -1.37
C ASN A 163 4.38 -11.11 -1.98
N THR A 164 3.16 -10.81 -2.35
CA THR A 164 2.21 -11.78 -2.91
C THR A 164 1.80 -11.35 -4.32
N PRO A 165 2.07 -12.17 -5.37
CA PRO A 165 2.86 -13.41 -5.32
C PRO A 165 4.32 -13.18 -4.92
N PRO A 166 4.99 -14.20 -4.32
CA PRO A 166 6.36 -14.04 -3.83
C PRO A 166 7.36 -13.83 -4.98
N VAL A 167 8.23 -12.86 -4.79
CA VAL A 167 9.34 -12.53 -5.70
C VAL A 167 10.61 -12.23 -4.90
N SER A 168 11.76 -12.30 -5.56
CA SER A 168 13.06 -11.92 -4.99
C SER A 168 13.75 -10.89 -5.90
N PRO A 169 14.25 -9.77 -5.33
CA PRO A 169 13.98 -9.27 -3.98
C PRO A 169 12.49 -9.04 -3.71
N SER A 170 12.09 -8.99 -2.42
CA SER A 170 10.69 -8.72 -2.03
C SER A 170 10.17 -7.43 -2.67
N GLN A 171 8.88 -7.42 -3.01
CA GLN A 171 8.19 -6.25 -3.56
C GLN A 171 7.37 -5.46 -2.54
N GLY A 172 7.35 -5.91 -1.27
CA GLY A 172 6.63 -5.24 -0.18
C GLY A 172 6.53 -6.10 1.07
N THR A 173 5.88 -5.58 2.08
CA THR A 173 5.77 -6.15 3.44
C THR A 173 4.32 -6.36 3.87
N ASP A 174 4.13 -7.06 4.97
CA ASP A 174 2.81 -7.38 5.52
C ASP A 174 2.10 -6.14 6.09
N GLY A 175 0.77 -6.17 6.06
CA GLY A 175 -0.06 -5.27 6.83
C GLY A 175 -0.13 -5.68 8.30
N GLY A 176 -0.33 -4.70 9.18
CA GLY A 176 -0.48 -4.94 10.61
C GLY A 176 -1.80 -5.64 10.96
N ASN A 177 -1.87 -6.26 12.14
CA ASN A 177 -3.09 -6.86 12.67
C ASN A 177 -3.92 -5.83 13.45
N GLY A 178 -5.24 -5.83 13.23
CA GLY A 178 -6.18 -5.12 14.09
C GLY A 178 -6.21 -5.75 15.49
N ARG A 179 -6.45 -4.95 16.52
CA ARG A 179 -6.54 -5.45 17.90
C ARG A 179 -7.78 -4.94 18.61
N GLN A 180 -8.46 -5.87 19.29
CA GLN A 180 -9.39 -5.55 20.37
C GLN A 180 -8.65 -5.61 21.70
N ASN A 181 -9.04 -4.74 22.63
CA ASN A 181 -8.66 -4.93 24.03
C ASN A 181 -9.37 -6.19 24.54
N PRO A 182 -8.69 -7.18 25.14
CA PRO A 182 -9.38 -8.21 25.88
C PRO A 182 -10.06 -7.52 27.10
N ILE A 183 -11.30 -7.12 26.94
CA ILE A 183 -12.13 -6.73 28.05
C ILE A 183 -12.33 -7.99 28.89
N GLY A 184 -12.08 -7.88 30.20
CA GLY A 184 -11.93 -8.96 31.16
C GLY A 184 -12.97 -10.10 31.13
N PRO A 185 -12.86 -11.11 32.02
CA PRO A 185 -13.64 -12.35 31.95
C PRO A 185 -15.15 -12.05 32.01
N GLY A 186 -15.82 -12.04 30.89
CA GLY A 186 -17.23 -11.72 30.71
C GLY A 186 -17.64 -11.41 29.28
N PHE A 187 -16.71 -11.13 28.39
CA PHE A 187 -16.99 -10.83 26.98
C PHE A 187 -16.60 -11.97 26.01
N GLY A 188 -16.48 -13.15 26.51
CA GLY A 188 -16.47 -14.39 25.70
C GLY A 188 -17.88 -14.81 25.43
N ASN A 189 -18.59 -14.14 24.61
CA ASN A 189 -19.65 -14.56 23.72
C ASN A 189 -20.58 -13.38 23.36
N VAL A 190 -20.57 -13.06 22.10
CA VAL A 190 -21.76 -12.77 21.31
C VAL A 190 -22.86 -12.01 22.04
N GLY A 191 -22.81 -10.67 22.07
CA GLY A 191 -24.04 -9.98 22.42
C GLY A 191 -23.96 -8.59 22.99
N ASN A 192 -22.84 -8.14 23.51
CA ASN A 192 -22.72 -6.75 23.96
C ASN A 192 -21.52 -6.07 23.29
N TYR A 193 -21.77 -5.58 22.09
CA TYR A 193 -20.97 -4.53 21.50
C TYR A 193 -21.14 -3.28 22.35
N ASP A 194 -20.12 -2.93 23.10
CA ASP A 194 -20.04 -1.59 23.73
C ASP A 194 -19.29 -0.68 22.75
N PRO A 195 -20.03 0.17 22.00
CA PRO A 195 -19.41 1.11 21.08
C PRO A 195 -18.59 2.20 21.80
N GLY A 196 -18.62 2.24 23.12
CA GLY A 196 -17.90 3.18 23.96
C GLY A 196 -16.64 2.61 24.64
N ALA A 197 -16.36 1.30 24.50
CA ALA A 197 -15.18 0.74 25.15
C ALA A 197 -13.89 1.28 24.49
N PRO A 198 -13.01 1.99 25.23
CA PRO A 198 -11.70 2.33 24.71
C PRO A 198 -10.97 1.00 24.44
N GLY A 199 -10.52 0.75 23.21
CA GLY A 199 -9.72 -0.42 23.01
C GLY A 199 -9.83 -1.15 21.68
N SER A 200 -10.57 -0.65 20.71
CA SER A 200 -10.59 -1.20 19.36
C SER A 200 -9.79 -0.33 18.41
N ALA A 201 -8.86 -0.91 17.67
CA ALA A 201 -8.05 -0.19 16.70
C ALA A 201 -7.68 -1.03 15.49
N ALA A 202 -7.83 -0.45 14.32
CA ALA A 202 -7.36 -1.03 13.07
C ALA A 202 -5.87 -0.77 12.86
N ALA A 203 -5.26 -1.56 12.03
CA ALA A 203 -3.86 -1.50 11.69
C ALA A 203 -3.59 -0.72 10.40
N GLY A 204 -2.36 -0.27 10.21
CA GLY A 204 -1.87 0.26 8.97
C GLY A 204 -1.58 -0.84 7.94
N GLY A 205 -1.66 -0.49 6.66
CA GLY A 205 -1.17 -1.34 5.55
C GLY A 205 0.35 -1.35 5.49
N GLY A 206 0.93 -2.42 4.94
CA GLY A 206 2.36 -2.52 4.69
C GLY A 206 2.83 -1.56 3.60
N GLY A 207 4.08 -1.17 3.63
CA GLY A 207 4.77 -0.42 2.58
C GLY A 207 5.84 -1.27 1.89
N ALA A 208 6.68 -0.65 1.05
CA ALA A 208 7.74 -1.39 0.37
C ALA A 208 8.79 -1.95 1.32
N ILE A 209 9.18 -1.23 2.35
CA ILE A 209 10.25 -1.62 3.30
C ILE A 209 9.79 -1.73 4.75
N GLY A 210 8.65 -1.16 5.10
CA GLY A 210 8.13 -1.18 6.47
C GLY A 210 6.79 -1.86 6.57
N GLU A 211 6.64 -2.76 7.54
CA GLU A 211 5.35 -3.37 7.87
C GLU A 211 4.36 -2.33 8.36
N GLY A 212 3.07 -2.60 8.15
CA GLY A 212 2.02 -1.81 8.76
C GLY A 212 2.01 -1.97 10.27
N ALA A 213 1.89 -0.88 11.00
CA ALA A 213 1.83 -0.93 12.46
C ALA A 213 0.51 -1.56 12.93
N VAL A 214 0.61 -2.35 13.98
CA VAL A 214 -0.53 -2.97 14.65
C VAL A 214 -1.38 -1.89 15.33
N GLY A 215 -2.69 -2.02 15.31
CA GLY A 215 -3.59 -1.16 16.08
C GLY A 215 -3.38 -1.34 17.60
N ASN A 216 -3.44 -0.26 18.36
CA ASN A 216 -3.29 -0.32 19.82
C ASN A 216 -4.66 -0.42 20.50
N GLY A 217 -5.08 -1.65 20.83
CA GLY A 217 -6.36 -1.90 21.49
C GLY A 217 -6.50 -1.29 22.89
N SER A 218 -5.41 -0.99 23.61
CA SER A 218 -5.49 -0.41 24.95
C SER A 218 -5.75 1.09 24.94
N THR A 219 -5.22 1.79 23.93
CA THR A 219 -5.38 3.24 23.80
C THR A 219 -6.42 3.64 22.75
N GLY A 220 -6.91 2.68 21.96
CA GLY A 220 -7.78 2.94 20.81
C GLY A 220 -7.06 3.67 19.67
N ALA A 221 -5.72 3.62 19.60
CA ALA A 221 -4.96 4.28 18.55
C ALA A 221 -4.80 3.38 17.32
N GLY A 222 -5.12 3.89 16.13
CA GLY A 222 -4.90 3.22 14.86
C GLY A 222 -3.42 3.05 14.52
N GLY A 223 -3.09 1.98 13.79
CA GLY A 223 -1.73 1.72 13.36
C GLY A 223 -1.31 2.60 12.17
N ASN A 224 -0.07 3.06 12.18
CA ASN A 224 0.51 3.79 11.06
C ASN A 224 0.75 2.87 9.85
N GLY A 225 0.66 3.41 8.66
CA GLY A 225 1.11 2.74 7.45
C GLY A 225 2.62 2.52 7.43
N GLY A 226 3.03 1.41 6.83
CA GLY A 226 4.44 1.06 6.66
C GLY A 226 5.16 1.97 5.67
N ALA A 227 6.44 2.16 5.88
CA ALA A 227 7.25 3.02 5.02
C ALA A 227 7.46 2.42 3.63
N GLY A 228 7.41 3.25 2.61
CA GLY A 228 7.73 2.93 1.23
C GLY A 228 9.23 2.89 0.95
N GLY A 229 9.58 2.50 -0.27
CA GLY A 229 10.95 2.45 -0.75
C GLY A 229 11.47 3.82 -1.20
N GLY A 230 12.50 4.32 -0.54
CA GLY A 230 13.17 5.58 -0.89
C GLY A 230 14.34 5.35 -1.84
N ILE A 231 14.39 6.07 -2.95
CA ILE A 231 15.46 6.04 -3.96
C ILE A 231 16.04 7.43 -4.19
N PRO A 232 17.30 7.54 -4.71
CA PRO A 232 17.90 8.82 -5.06
C PRO A 232 17.16 9.52 -6.21
N ASN A 233 17.40 10.83 -6.37
CA ASN A 233 16.88 11.65 -7.46
C ASN A 233 17.34 11.22 -8.87
N ALA A 234 18.26 10.27 -8.96
CA ALA A 234 18.71 9.69 -10.22
C ALA A 234 17.58 9.07 -11.07
N PHE A 235 16.42 8.80 -10.47
CA PHE A 235 15.18 8.36 -11.14
C PHE A 235 14.12 9.48 -11.24
N GLY A 236 14.52 10.75 -11.09
CA GLY A 236 13.60 11.87 -11.06
C GLY A 236 13.04 12.15 -9.66
N THR A 237 12.03 13.03 -9.61
CA THR A 237 11.50 13.61 -8.37
C THR A 237 10.00 13.35 -8.18
N SER A 238 9.47 12.31 -8.83
CA SER A 238 8.02 12.03 -8.83
C SER A 238 7.48 11.43 -7.53
N GLY A 239 8.34 10.89 -6.66
CA GLY A 239 7.96 10.31 -5.37
C GLY A 239 7.76 11.36 -4.27
N GLN A 240 7.30 10.93 -3.11
CA GLN A 240 7.24 11.78 -1.92
C GLN A 240 8.65 12.08 -1.41
N SER A 241 9.04 13.35 -1.40
CA SER A 241 10.38 13.78 -0.98
C SER A 241 10.53 13.71 0.55
N SER A 242 11.60 13.08 1.03
CA SER A 242 11.99 13.07 2.44
C SER A 242 13.47 12.71 2.60
N GLY A 243 14.23 13.47 3.39
CA GLY A 243 15.62 13.16 3.72
C GLY A 243 16.56 13.03 2.52
N GLY A 244 16.30 13.72 1.40
CA GLY A 244 17.10 13.66 0.17
C GLY A 244 16.76 12.47 -0.74
N PHE A 245 15.74 11.69 -0.41
CA PHE A 245 15.24 10.58 -1.21
C PHE A 245 13.78 10.80 -1.64
N TYR A 246 13.36 10.05 -2.65
CA TYR A 246 11.99 10.03 -3.18
C TYR A 246 11.36 8.68 -2.89
N TYR A 247 10.28 8.68 -2.11
CA TYR A 247 9.63 7.48 -1.60
C TYR A 247 8.39 7.12 -2.42
N PHE A 248 8.18 5.81 -2.58
CA PHE A 248 7.05 5.21 -3.29
C PHE A 248 6.52 4.03 -2.48
N SER A 249 5.27 3.64 -2.71
CA SER A 249 4.67 2.44 -2.11
C SER A 249 4.60 2.48 -0.58
N GLY A 250 4.16 3.61 0.00
CA GLY A 250 3.82 3.69 1.43
C GLY A 250 2.46 3.09 1.73
N GLY A 251 2.28 2.45 2.90
CA GLY A 251 0.99 1.93 3.34
C GLY A 251 0.04 3.02 3.86
N GLY A 252 -1.27 2.80 3.83
CA GLY A 252 -2.28 3.66 4.46
C GLY A 252 -2.35 3.49 5.98
N GLY A 253 -2.79 4.50 6.71
CA GLY A 253 -3.04 4.43 8.14
C GLY A 253 -4.35 3.75 8.49
N GLY A 254 -4.44 3.06 9.64
CA GLY A 254 -5.64 2.46 10.20
C GLY A 254 -6.36 3.38 11.20
N VAL A 255 -7.67 3.21 11.36
CA VAL A 255 -8.50 4.00 12.27
C VAL A 255 -8.37 3.51 13.72
N GLY A 256 -8.34 4.44 14.65
CA GLY A 256 -8.51 4.21 16.10
C GLY A 256 -9.91 4.57 16.55
N TYR A 257 -10.52 3.73 17.39
CA TYR A 257 -11.84 3.96 17.95
C TYR A 257 -11.78 4.89 19.16
N ALA A 258 -12.74 5.82 19.25
CA ALA A 258 -12.92 6.77 20.37
C ALA A 258 -11.71 7.67 20.69
N ASN A 259 -10.68 7.68 19.86
CA ASN A 259 -9.51 8.53 20.03
C ASN A 259 -9.25 9.38 18.78
N PRO A 260 -9.87 10.57 18.66
CA PRO A 260 -9.68 11.45 17.50
C PRO A 260 -8.22 11.84 17.25
N SER A 261 -7.37 11.79 18.28
CA SER A 261 -5.94 12.12 18.20
C SER A 261 -5.07 10.89 17.87
N GLY A 262 -5.64 9.67 17.91
CA GLY A 262 -4.93 8.41 17.74
C GLY A 262 -5.11 7.78 16.36
N GLN A 263 -5.27 8.60 15.30
CA GLN A 263 -5.43 8.05 13.95
C GLN A 263 -4.07 7.67 13.35
N GLY A 264 -4.04 6.55 12.67
CA GLY A 264 -2.83 6.12 11.98
C GLY A 264 -2.45 7.07 10.85
N ALA A 265 -1.20 7.53 10.84
CA ALA A 265 -0.65 8.28 9.73
C ALA A 265 -0.38 7.37 8.53
N GLY A 266 -0.45 7.90 7.32
CA GLY A 266 0.06 7.21 6.13
C GLY A 266 1.58 7.08 6.16
N GLY A 267 2.11 5.98 5.60
CA GLY A 267 3.54 5.74 5.46
C GLY A 267 4.18 6.64 4.40
N LEU A 268 5.46 6.94 4.57
CA LEU A 268 6.25 7.62 3.53
C LEU A 268 6.13 6.86 2.20
N GLY A 269 5.99 7.58 1.10
CA GLY A 269 5.74 6.98 -0.22
C GLY A 269 4.28 7.14 -0.66
N GLY A 270 3.61 8.17 -0.15
CA GLY A 270 2.29 8.59 -0.58
C GLY A 270 1.12 7.89 0.12
N GLY A 271 1.35 7.23 1.25
CA GLY A 271 0.26 6.63 2.03
C GLY A 271 -0.73 7.66 2.57
N GLY A 272 -2.03 7.37 2.48
CA GLY A 272 -3.11 8.19 3.02
C GLY A 272 -3.31 7.97 4.53
N SER A 273 -3.56 9.01 5.28
CA SER A 273 -3.85 8.92 6.72
C SER A 273 -5.29 8.51 6.98
N ALA A 274 -5.49 7.78 8.06
CA ALA A 274 -6.82 7.48 8.57
C ALA A 274 -7.51 8.73 9.13
N VAL A 275 -8.84 8.76 9.07
CA VAL A 275 -9.65 9.87 9.60
C VAL A 275 -10.92 9.32 10.24
N VAL A 276 -11.36 9.96 11.37
CA VAL A 276 -12.62 9.69 12.04
C VAL A 276 -13.64 10.76 11.68
N ASN A 277 -14.89 10.39 11.47
CA ASN A 277 -16.00 11.30 11.19
C ASN A 277 -15.82 12.18 9.94
N SER A 278 -14.99 11.77 9.03
CA SER A 278 -14.70 12.46 7.77
C SER A 278 -14.18 11.46 6.74
N PRO A 279 -14.23 11.75 5.43
CA PRO A 279 -13.58 10.93 4.43
C PRO A 279 -12.08 10.79 4.70
N ALA A 280 -11.56 9.57 4.62
CA ALA A 280 -10.14 9.32 4.82
C ALA A 280 -9.29 9.82 3.64
N VAL A 281 -8.01 10.04 3.90
CA VAL A 281 -7.08 10.52 2.87
C VAL A 281 -6.78 9.41 1.86
N ALA A 282 -6.92 9.70 0.59
CA ALA A 282 -6.50 8.80 -0.47
C ALA A 282 -4.96 8.69 -0.53
N GLY A 283 -4.47 7.57 -1.01
CA GLY A 283 -3.07 7.43 -1.39
C GLY A 283 -2.73 8.40 -2.54
N THR A 284 -1.52 8.94 -2.51
CA THR A 284 -1.04 9.88 -3.53
C THR A 284 -0.94 9.18 -4.90
N THR A 285 -1.50 9.80 -5.92
CA THR A 285 -1.40 9.29 -7.30
C THR A 285 0.05 9.21 -7.76
N ASN A 286 0.35 8.23 -8.62
CA ASN A 286 1.69 8.00 -9.19
C ASN A 286 2.78 7.73 -8.14
N THR A 287 2.39 7.22 -6.98
CA THR A 287 3.34 6.77 -5.95
C THR A 287 3.09 5.33 -5.51
N GLY A 288 1.93 4.77 -5.81
CA GLY A 288 1.52 3.48 -5.27
C GLY A 288 1.25 3.51 -3.75
N GLY A 289 0.86 4.67 -3.20
CA GLY A 289 0.54 4.82 -1.78
C GLY A 289 -0.84 4.27 -1.41
N GLY A 290 -0.96 3.51 -0.32
CA GLY A 290 -2.21 2.91 0.18
C GLY A 290 -3.22 3.95 0.67
N GLY A 291 -4.53 3.68 0.55
CA GLY A 291 -5.58 4.54 1.06
C GLY A 291 -5.74 4.44 2.58
N GLY A 292 -6.06 5.55 3.25
CA GLY A 292 -6.36 5.57 4.69
C GLY A 292 -7.68 4.90 5.04
N GLY A 293 -7.75 4.26 6.20
CA GLY A 293 -9.00 3.74 6.77
C GLY A 293 -9.90 4.83 7.35
N THR A 294 -11.19 4.56 7.50
CA THR A 294 -12.13 5.49 8.15
C THR A 294 -13.07 4.80 9.12
N ASP A 295 -13.57 5.59 10.09
CA ASP A 295 -14.77 5.29 10.86
C ASP A 295 -15.92 6.12 10.29
N SER A 296 -16.96 5.45 9.81
CA SER A 296 -18.10 6.09 9.13
C SER A 296 -19.19 6.56 10.09
N ARG A 297 -18.96 6.61 11.40
CA ARG A 297 -19.98 7.03 12.39
C ARG A 297 -19.77 8.45 12.87
N PRO A 298 -20.80 9.29 13.00
CA PRO A 298 -22.16 9.16 12.48
C PRO A 298 -22.26 9.78 11.08
N GLY A 299 -22.18 9.01 10.02
CA GLY A 299 -22.41 9.53 8.66
C GLY A 299 -21.71 8.74 7.56
N PRO A 300 -22.01 9.05 6.32
CA PRO A 300 -21.51 8.31 5.17
C PRO A 300 -20.08 8.76 4.81
N ASN A 301 -19.06 8.34 5.54
CA ASN A 301 -17.67 8.67 5.23
C ASN A 301 -17.00 7.54 4.43
N ALA A 302 -16.38 7.88 3.33
CA ALA A 302 -15.65 6.94 2.50
C ALA A 302 -14.19 6.76 2.98
N ALA A 303 -13.70 5.54 2.93
CA ALA A 303 -12.27 5.28 3.09
C ALA A 303 -11.47 5.79 1.89
N GLY A 304 -10.20 6.06 2.08
CA GLY A 304 -9.32 6.55 1.03
C GLY A 304 -9.11 5.52 -0.08
N ALA A 305 -9.19 5.93 -1.34
CA ALA A 305 -8.74 5.11 -2.45
C ALA A 305 -7.21 4.94 -2.41
N GLY A 306 -6.69 3.84 -2.94
CA GLY A 306 -5.27 3.67 -3.19
C GLY A 306 -4.79 4.60 -4.31
N GLY A 307 -3.53 5.04 -4.26
CA GLY A 307 -2.88 5.79 -5.33
C GLY A 307 -2.50 4.88 -6.51
N SER A 308 -2.53 5.42 -7.72
CA SER A 308 -2.01 4.73 -8.90
C SER A 308 -0.50 4.47 -8.79
N GLY A 309 -0.03 3.47 -9.52
CA GLY A 309 1.39 3.17 -9.67
C GLY A 309 2.13 4.15 -10.59
N ILE A 310 3.38 3.82 -10.87
CA ILE A 310 4.26 4.54 -11.78
C ILE A 310 5.31 3.60 -12.34
N VAL A 311 5.76 3.82 -13.58
CA VAL A 311 6.92 3.14 -14.15
C VAL A 311 7.95 4.18 -14.57
N ILE A 312 9.18 4.05 -14.08
CA ILE A 312 10.29 4.93 -14.44
C ILE A 312 11.42 4.08 -15.01
N ILE A 313 11.90 4.43 -16.19
CA ILE A 313 12.99 3.75 -16.88
C ILE A 313 14.13 4.73 -17.05
N ARG A 314 15.33 4.29 -16.68
CA ARG A 314 16.56 5.08 -16.80
C ARG A 314 17.61 4.28 -17.56
N TYR A 315 18.30 4.93 -18.45
CA TYR A 315 19.40 4.31 -19.19
C TYR A 315 20.49 5.32 -19.56
N LYS A 316 21.71 4.79 -19.69
CA LYS A 316 22.86 5.60 -20.15
C LYS A 316 22.67 5.93 -21.61
N PHE A 317 22.61 7.23 -21.90
CA PHE A 317 22.51 7.72 -23.27
C PHE A 317 23.92 7.99 -23.82
N GLN A 318 24.15 7.54 -25.03
CA GLN A 318 25.37 7.78 -25.80
C GLN A 318 24.99 8.54 -27.07
N ASN A 319 25.70 9.62 -27.35
CA ASN A 319 25.59 10.34 -28.62
C ASN A 319 26.31 9.60 -29.73
#